data_e037f03afe3a7b0d1b1878502e675e8b
#
_entry.id   e037f03afe3a7b0d1b1878502e675e8b
#
_cell.length_a   1.000
_cell.length_b   1.000
_cell.length_c   1.000
_cell.angle_alpha   90.00
_cell.angle_beta   90.00
_cell.angle_gamma   90.00
#
_symmetry.space_group_name_H-M   'P 1'
#
loop_
_entity.id
_entity.type
_entity.pdbx_description
1 polymer ?
#
loop_
_entity_poly.entity_id
_entity_poly.type
_entity_poly.pdbx_seq_one_letter_code
_entity_poly.pdbx_strand_id
1 'polypeptide(L)'
;MSNLAEKISGSELEVMKVLWEAEDALPLTDIRITLQSRFEWSDPTVKTLLRRLCEKHVVAQEKRKVFYYTPRITEEEYNTWAAKDLVNRLFKGSARNLVATLVKSDGLTEDDIGELRNMFKVEE
;
A
#
# COMPACT_ATOMS: atom_id res chain seq x y z
N MET A 1 -16.73 -10.43 -4.63
CA MET A 1 -16.47 -9.42 -3.60
C MET A 1 -15.48 -8.40 -4.10
N SER A 2 -15.79 -7.14 -3.93
CA SER A 2 -14.81 -6.12 -4.28
C SER A 2 -13.70 -6.10 -3.23
N ASN A 3 -12.46 -6.07 -3.70
CA ASN A 3 -11.31 -5.96 -2.83
C ASN A 3 -11.03 -4.47 -2.60
N LEU A 4 -10.95 -4.04 -1.35
CA LEU A 4 -10.67 -2.64 -1.03
C LEU A 4 -9.37 -2.16 -1.66
N ALA A 5 -8.39 -3.05 -1.79
CA ALA A 5 -7.09 -2.72 -2.37
C ALA A 5 -7.21 -2.16 -3.78
N GLU A 6 -8.07 -2.74 -4.63
CA GLU A 6 -8.17 -2.30 -6.03
C GLU A 6 -8.80 -0.92 -6.19
N LYS A 7 -9.42 -0.40 -5.13
CA LYS A 7 -10.02 0.93 -5.12
C LYS A 7 -9.02 2.05 -4.88
N ILE A 8 -7.80 1.70 -4.46
CA ILE A 8 -6.77 2.69 -4.10
C ILE A 8 -6.01 3.14 -5.34
N SER A 9 -6.09 4.43 -5.66
CA SER A 9 -5.33 5.03 -6.76
C SER A 9 -3.89 5.32 -6.34
N GLY A 10 -3.03 5.69 -7.31
CA GLY A 10 -1.63 5.99 -7.04
C GLY A 10 -1.41 7.05 -5.95
N SER A 11 -2.09 8.19 -6.07
CA SER A 11 -1.96 9.26 -5.07
C SER A 11 -2.56 8.86 -3.72
N GLU A 12 -3.68 8.14 -3.75
CA GLU A 12 -4.32 7.63 -2.54
C GLU A 12 -3.43 6.63 -1.81
N LEU A 13 -2.63 5.86 -2.56
CA LEU A 13 -1.68 4.93 -1.95
C LEU A 13 -0.66 5.66 -1.07
N GLU A 14 -0.23 6.84 -1.47
CA GLU A 14 0.71 7.62 -0.66
C GLU A 14 0.08 8.05 0.67
N VAL A 15 -1.21 8.36 0.67
CA VAL A 15 -1.95 8.62 1.92
C VAL A 15 -2.00 7.36 2.77
N MET A 16 -2.31 6.22 2.15
CA MET A 16 -2.37 4.94 2.86
C MET A 16 -1.04 4.59 3.52
N LYS A 17 0.08 4.85 2.84
CA LYS A 17 1.41 4.60 3.40
C LYS A 17 1.65 5.38 4.70
N VAL A 18 1.18 6.62 4.75
CA VAL A 18 1.28 7.43 5.97
C VAL A 18 0.47 6.79 7.10
N LEU A 19 -0.75 6.33 6.79
CA LEU A 19 -1.61 5.70 7.79
C LEU A 19 -1.03 4.37 8.27
N TRP A 20 -0.43 3.60 7.37
CA TRP A 20 0.17 2.30 7.73
C TRP A 20 1.44 2.44 8.58
N GLU A 21 2.16 3.55 8.44
CA GLU A 21 3.35 3.81 9.26
C GLU A 21 3.00 4.11 10.71
N ALA A 22 1.77 4.56 10.95
CA ALA A 22 1.32 4.90 12.30
C ALA A 22 0.74 3.67 12.99
N GLU A 23 0.98 3.55 14.29
CA GLU A 23 0.42 2.44 15.08
C GLU A 23 -1.05 2.64 15.39
N ASP A 24 -1.48 3.89 15.50
CA ASP A 24 -2.84 4.26 15.86
C ASP A 24 -3.43 5.23 14.84
N ALA A 25 -4.71 5.54 15.01
CA ALA A 25 -5.39 6.55 14.20
C ALA A 25 -4.61 7.87 14.18
N LEU A 26 -4.54 8.50 13.02
CA LEU A 26 -3.84 9.78 12.87
C LEU A 26 -4.82 10.93 12.70
N PRO A 27 -4.56 12.07 13.36
CA PRO A 27 -5.34 13.28 13.12
C PRO A 27 -4.98 13.89 11.76
N LEU A 28 -5.91 14.63 11.19
CA LEU A 28 -5.72 15.28 9.90
C LEU A 28 -4.43 16.10 9.84
N THR A 29 -4.12 16.81 10.91
CA THR A 29 -2.93 17.68 10.97
C THR A 29 -1.65 16.90 10.71
N ASP A 30 -1.51 15.72 11.36
CA ASP A 30 -0.31 14.89 11.19
C ASP A 30 -0.19 14.34 9.78
N ILE A 31 -1.30 13.91 9.21
CA ILE A 31 -1.33 13.41 7.83
C ILE A 31 -0.91 14.52 6.87
N ARG A 32 -1.47 15.70 7.05
CA ARG A 32 -1.19 16.87 6.23
C ARG A 32 0.29 17.26 6.27
N ILE A 33 0.84 17.36 7.47
CA ILE A 33 2.25 17.74 7.66
C ILE A 33 3.16 16.74 6.96
N THR A 34 2.89 15.45 7.14
CA THR A 34 3.71 14.39 6.54
C THR A 34 3.68 14.44 5.01
N LEU A 35 2.49 14.59 4.44
CA LEU A 35 2.34 14.60 2.98
C LEU A 35 2.90 15.88 2.36
N GLN A 36 2.77 17.01 3.03
CA GLN A 36 3.37 18.25 2.56
C GLN A 36 4.89 18.18 2.57
N SER A 37 5.45 17.52 3.59
CA SER A 37 6.90 17.32 3.68
C SER A 37 7.42 16.44 2.56
N ARG A 38 6.68 15.38 2.20
CA ARG A 38 7.11 14.41 1.19
C ARG A 38 6.87 14.86 -0.25
N PHE A 39 5.72 15.50 -0.50
CA PHE A 39 5.23 15.75 -1.86
C PHE A 39 4.86 17.20 -2.14
N GLU A 40 4.94 18.06 -1.17
CA GLU A 40 4.51 19.47 -1.27
C GLU A 40 3.03 19.61 -1.67
N TRP A 41 2.20 18.62 -1.33
CA TRP A 41 0.76 18.67 -1.63
C TRP A 41 0.07 19.73 -0.80
N SER A 42 -0.88 20.44 -1.42
CA SER A 42 -1.68 21.45 -0.73
C SER A 42 -2.69 20.79 0.22
N ASP A 43 -3.19 21.59 1.18
CA ASP A 43 -4.25 21.12 2.08
C ASP A 43 -5.48 20.62 1.34
N PRO A 44 -6.00 21.32 0.32
CA PRO A 44 -7.14 20.81 -0.44
C PRO A 44 -6.88 19.46 -1.10
N THR A 45 -5.67 19.24 -1.61
CA THR A 45 -5.30 17.97 -2.23
C THR A 45 -5.37 16.82 -1.21
N VAL A 46 -4.78 17.01 -0.04
CA VAL A 46 -4.79 16.00 1.03
C VAL A 46 -6.21 15.70 1.46
N LYS A 47 -7.02 16.74 1.70
CA LYS A 47 -8.41 16.59 2.13
C LYS A 47 -9.24 15.85 1.09
N THR A 48 -9.03 16.14 -0.19
CA THR A 48 -9.74 15.46 -1.28
C THR A 48 -9.42 13.97 -1.32
N LEU A 49 -8.14 13.63 -1.19
CA LEU A 49 -7.72 12.22 -1.21
C LEU A 49 -8.29 11.46 -0.02
N LEU A 50 -8.24 12.06 1.17
CA LEU A 50 -8.84 11.44 2.37
C LEU A 50 -10.35 11.26 2.21
N ARG A 51 -11.05 12.27 1.68
CA ARG A 51 -12.48 12.17 1.45
C ARG A 51 -12.80 11.01 0.50
N ARG A 52 -12.06 10.89 -0.58
CA ARG A 52 -12.24 9.79 -1.54
C ARG A 52 -12.02 8.42 -0.91
N LEU A 53 -10.98 8.30 -0.10
CA LEU A 53 -10.70 7.04 0.60
C LEU A 53 -11.80 6.69 1.59
N CYS A 54 -12.35 7.67 2.28
CA CYS A 54 -13.49 7.46 3.19
C CYS A 54 -14.75 7.06 2.42
N GLU A 55 -15.03 7.71 1.29
CA GLU A 55 -16.19 7.38 0.45
C GLU A 55 -16.09 5.95 -0.10
N LYS A 56 -14.88 5.49 -0.38
CA LYS A 56 -14.64 4.13 -0.86
C LYS A 56 -14.59 3.10 0.26
N HIS A 57 -14.72 3.54 1.51
CA HIS A 57 -14.66 2.69 2.71
C HIS A 57 -13.29 2.03 2.92
N VAL A 58 -12.24 2.60 2.36
CA VAL A 58 -10.86 2.13 2.55
C VAL A 58 -10.26 2.71 3.83
N VAL A 59 -10.73 3.89 4.23
CA VAL A 59 -10.31 4.59 5.44
C VAL A 59 -11.53 4.89 6.29
N ALA A 60 -11.42 4.71 7.58
CA ALA A 60 -12.44 5.08 8.54
C ALA A 60 -12.10 6.44 9.13
N GLN A 61 -13.11 7.28 9.25
CA GLN A 61 -12.99 8.61 9.85
C GLN A 61 -13.74 8.63 11.17
N GLU A 62 -13.09 9.12 12.20
CA GLU A 62 -13.70 9.23 13.53
C GLU A 62 -13.54 10.66 14.01
N LYS A 63 -14.65 11.27 14.39
CA LYS A 63 -14.61 12.61 14.94
C LYS A 63 -14.37 12.57 16.45
N ARG A 64 -13.26 13.18 16.88
CA ARG A 64 -12.97 13.47 18.27
C ARG A 64 -13.00 15.00 18.38
N LYS A 65 -12.01 15.66 18.93
CA LYS A 65 -11.93 17.12 18.85
C LYS A 65 -11.63 17.55 17.41
N VAL A 66 -10.81 16.75 16.72
CA VAL A 66 -10.56 16.85 15.28
C VAL A 66 -10.82 15.47 14.69
N PHE A 67 -10.85 15.37 13.36
CA PHE A 67 -11.03 14.09 12.70
C PHE A 67 -9.75 13.27 12.77
N TYR A 68 -9.92 11.98 13.08
CA TYR A 68 -8.87 10.96 13.07
C TYR A 68 -9.16 9.95 11.97
N TYR A 69 -8.13 9.39 11.39
CA TYR A 69 -8.25 8.48 10.25
C TYR A 69 -7.51 7.17 10.52
N THR A 70 -8.12 6.06 10.15
CA THR A 70 -7.59 4.72 10.35
C THR A 70 -7.75 3.93 9.06
N PRO A 71 -6.72 3.19 8.60
CA PRO A 71 -6.89 2.34 7.41
C PRO A 71 -7.77 1.14 7.75
N ARG A 72 -8.62 0.74 6.79
CA ARG A 72 -9.50 -0.43 6.93
C ARG A 72 -8.97 -1.65 6.21
N ILE A 73 -7.83 -1.51 5.58
CA ILE A 73 -7.09 -2.60 4.94
C ILE A 73 -5.64 -2.47 5.42
N THR A 74 -5.00 -3.60 5.70
CA THR A 74 -3.61 -3.57 6.15
C THR A 74 -2.67 -3.42 4.96
N GLU A 75 -1.44 -2.99 5.23
CA GLU A 75 -0.40 -2.90 4.21
C GLU A 75 -0.13 -4.28 3.61
N GLU A 76 -0.07 -5.32 4.44
CA GLU A 76 0.14 -6.68 3.97
C GLU A 76 -0.96 -7.13 3.02
N GLU A 77 -2.23 -6.86 3.37
CA GLU A 77 -3.35 -7.19 2.51
C GLU A 77 -3.25 -6.48 1.16
N TYR A 78 -2.90 -5.18 1.19
CA TYR A 78 -2.73 -4.41 -0.04
C TYR A 78 -1.58 -4.99 -0.89
N ASN A 79 -0.44 -5.24 -0.28
CA ASN A 79 0.73 -5.74 -0.99
C ASN A 79 0.47 -7.12 -1.61
N THR A 80 -0.25 -7.98 -0.90
CA THR A 80 -0.63 -9.30 -1.43
C THR A 80 -1.49 -9.15 -2.67
N TRP A 81 -2.51 -8.29 -2.59
CA TRP A 81 -3.37 -8.03 -3.75
C TRP A 81 -2.57 -7.45 -4.91
N ALA A 82 -1.73 -6.44 -4.65
CA ALA A 82 -0.96 -5.76 -5.68
C ALA A 82 0.01 -6.70 -6.38
N ALA A 83 0.68 -7.57 -5.63
CA ALA A 83 1.61 -8.54 -6.21
C ALA A 83 0.87 -9.53 -7.11
N LYS A 84 -0.27 -10.05 -6.66
CA LYS A 84 -1.08 -10.97 -7.47
C LYS A 84 -1.62 -10.28 -8.72
N ASP A 85 -2.07 -9.04 -8.58
CA ASP A 85 -2.58 -8.28 -9.71
C ASP A 85 -1.48 -8.05 -10.75
N LEU A 86 -0.27 -7.70 -10.31
CA LEU A 86 0.87 -7.51 -11.18
C LEU A 86 1.20 -8.79 -11.95
N VAL A 87 1.26 -9.92 -11.26
CA VAL A 87 1.54 -11.22 -11.87
C VAL A 87 0.48 -11.57 -12.91
N ASN A 88 -0.79 -11.36 -12.57
CA ASN A 88 -1.89 -11.68 -13.49
C ASN A 88 -1.90 -10.78 -14.73
N ARG A 89 -1.67 -9.49 -14.55
CA ARG A 89 -1.74 -8.53 -15.66
C ARG A 89 -0.54 -8.62 -16.60
N LEU A 90 0.66 -8.76 -16.05
CA LEU A 90 1.89 -8.66 -16.83
C LEU A 90 2.55 -10.00 -17.14
N PHE A 91 2.31 -11.01 -16.32
CA PHE A 91 2.99 -12.29 -16.43
C PHE A 91 2.03 -13.46 -16.60
N LYS A 92 0.80 -13.19 -17.01
CA LYS A 92 -0.23 -14.19 -17.30
C LYS A 92 -0.41 -15.21 -16.17
N GLY A 93 -0.30 -14.73 -14.94
CA GLY A 93 -0.46 -15.58 -13.75
C GLY A 93 0.80 -16.34 -13.34
N SER A 94 1.92 -16.12 -14.00
CA SER A 94 3.16 -16.85 -13.67
C SER A 94 4.07 -16.02 -12.76
N ALA A 95 4.05 -16.34 -11.47
CA ALA A 95 4.96 -15.72 -10.51
C ALA A 95 6.42 -16.05 -10.85
N ARG A 96 6.67 -17.23 -11.40
CA ARG A 96 8.01 -17.63 -11.84
C ARG A 96 8.55 -16.67 -12.91
N ASN A 97 7.71 -16.25 -13.83
CA ASN A 97 8.12 -15.30 -14.88
C ASN A 97 8.46 -13.94 -14.30
N LEU A 98 7.73 -13.50 -13.28
CA LEU A 98 8.06 -12.27 -12.57
C LEU A 98 9.46 -12.38 -11.92
N VAL A 99 9.70 -13.46 -11.20
CA VAL A 99 10.99 -13.70 -10.54
C VAL A 99 12.12 -13.75 -11.57
N ALA A 100 11.90 -14.46 -12.69
CA ALA A 100 12.90 -14.55 -13.77
C ALA A 100 13.23 -13.16 -14.34
N THR A 101 12.23 -12.30 -14.50
CA THR A 101 12.44 -10.94 -14.99
C THR A 101 13.31 -10.15 -14.00
N LEU A 102 13.03 -10.27 -12.70
CA LEU A 102 13.81 -9.58 -11.68
C LEU A 102 15.26 -10.07 -11.63
N VAL A 103 15.47 -11.39 -11.80
CA VAL A 103 16.82 -11.96 -11.84
C VAL A 103 17.61 -11.40 -13.03
N LYS A 104 16.99 -11.37 -14.20
CA LYS A 104 17.64 -10.89 -15.43
C LYS A 104 17.97 -9.40 -15.37
N SER A 105 17.19 -8.63 -14.62
CA SER A 105 17.37 -7.19 -14.51
C SER A 105 18.23 -6.77 -13.32
N ASP A 106 18.88 -7.73 -12.67
CA ASP A 106 19.66 -7.50 -11.44
C ASP A 106 18.82 -6.95 -10.28
N GLY A 107 17.52 -7.23 -10.30
CA GLY A 107 16.62 -6.83 -9.22
C GLY A 107 16.69 -7.73 -7.99
N LEU A 108 17.40 -8.87 -8.10
CA LEU A 108 17.60 -9.81 -6.99
C LEU A 108 19.09 -10.09 -6.81
N THR A 109 19.54 -10.01 -5.57
CA THR A 109 20.91 -10.36 -5.20
C THR A 109 20.98 -11.87 -4.89
N GLU A 110 22.21 -12.38 -4.76
CA GLU A 110 22.40 -13.77 -4.33
C GLU A 110 21.83 -14.02 -2.95
N ASP A 111 21.94 -13.01 -2.06
CA ASP A 111 21.37 -13.09 -0.72
C ASP A 111 19.84 -13.17 -0.78
N ASP A 112 19.21 -12.37 -1.64
CA ASP A 112 17.76 -12.40 -1.84
C ASP A 112 17.31 -13.78 -2.31
N ILE A 113 18.05 -14.35 -3.27
CA ILE A 113 17.73 -15.69 -3.81
C ILE A 113 17.86 -16.75 -2.71
N GLY A 114 18.88 -16.63 -1.87
CA GLY A 114 19.07 -17.52 -0.74
C GLY A 114 17.93 -17.45 0.26
N GLU A 115 17.49 -16.24 0.59
CA GLU A 115 16.36 -16.04 1.49
C GLU A 115 15.07 -16.60 0.93
N LEU A 116 14.81 -16.38 -0.36
CA LEU A 116 13.62 -16.92 -1.03
C LEU A 116 13.64 -18.46 -1.01
N ARG A 117 14.80 -19.05 -1.26
CA ARG A 117 14.95 -20.50 -1.22
C ARG A 117 14.63 -21.04 0.17
N ASN A 118 15.09 -20.35 1.22
CA ASN A 118 14.81 -20.75 2.60
C ASN A 118 13.32 -20.67 2.93
N MET A 119 12.63 -19.67 2.41
CA MET A 119 11.17 -19.53 2.60
C MET A 119 10.43 -20.74 2.05
N PHE A 120 10.82 -21.23 0.86
CA PHE A 120 10.19 -22.39 0.26
C PHE A 120 10.49 -23.69 1.02
N LYS A 121 11.66 -23.79 1.64
CA LYS A 121 12.01 -24.96 2.43
C LYS A 121 11.18 -25.08 3.71
N VAL A 122 10.79 -23.96 4.29
CA VAL A 122 10.02 -23.92 5.54
C VAL A 122 8.62 -24.53 5.34
N GLU A 123 8.11 -24.50 4.13
CA GLU A 123 6.77 -25.01 3.82
C GLU A 123 6.73 -26.53 3.61
N GLU A 124 7.88 -27.15 3.51
CA GLU A 124 7.98 -28.62 3.41
C GLU A 124 7.83 -29.23 4.80
#